data_3acbc1be96f1ca5c50a350a44e932dc4
#
_entry.id   3acbc1be96f1ca5c50a350a44e932dc4
#
_cell.length_a   1.000
_cell.length_b   1.000
_cell.length_c   1.000
_cell.angle_alpha   90.00
_cell.angle_beta   90.00
_cell.angle_gamma   90.00
#
_symmetry.space_group_name_H-M   'P 1'
#
loop_
_entity.id
_entity.type
_entity.pdbx_description
1 polymer ?
#
loop_
_entity_poly.entity_id
_entity_poly.type
_entity_poly.pdbx_seq_one_letter_code
_entity_poly.pdbx_strand_id
1 'polypeptide(L)'
;MRKFLVILLLPIFLKSVQVVSTENPVIIPKQEVYSLTHTPYHFYYQDVIESPKFYGETPVYSTEDLINESGKVNAETKLSVLEWRLNKQGQPVFKLSNNQFVMADKRLLYDSSIVNDFSKRVWLEPGFVVYNSPYDQQELKSTLAPYKEVEADMSIFAEGREFLHIKQTGWISTDYISDDDNRIQKVQELLSANYQNEQFSIYIKQLSTGKEAGINENKKMYAASVMKLPYLYSVQEKINQGDYQLDTKLKYVSEVNDFPGSYKPEGSGSLPKTADNKEYTIKDLITKTAKESDNVAHNILAYYITNKSDEAFKKEMTTIAGEEWDVTDKLASAKMAGQVIESIYNQNGFVLESLSQTSFDNQRI
;
A
#
# COMPACT_ATOMS: atom_id res chain seq x y z
N MET A 1 -24.19 57.75 -6.63
CA MET A 1 -23.38 57.33 -5.47
C MET A 1 -21.87 57.08 -5.81
N ARG A 2 -21.48 56.56 -6.98
CA ARG A 2 -20.05 56.31 -7.32
C ARG A 2 -19.14 57.56 -7.42
N LYS A 3 -19.65 58.68 -7.78
CA LYS A 3 -18.89 59.94 -7.90
C LYS A 3 -18.51 60.59 -6.57
N PHE A 4 -19.30 60.37 -5.52
CA PHE A 4 -19.01 60.90 -4.17
C PHE A 4 -17.94 60.12 -3.42
N LEU A 5 -17.78 58.81 -3.72
CA LEU A 5 -16.76 57.95 -3.09
C LEU A 5 -15.35 58.33 -3.48
N VAL A 6 -15.16 58.74 -4.75
CA VAL A 6 -13.85 59.20 -5.29
C VAL A 6 -13.40 60.50 -4.63
N ILE A 7 -14.33 61.42 -4.37
CA ILE A 7 -14.02 62.70 -3.71
C ILE A 7 -13.65 62.49 -2.22
N LEU A 8 -14.22 61.48 -1.57
CA LEU A 8 -13.93 61.18 -0.16
C LEU A 8 -12.55 60.55 0.04
N LEU A 9 -12.04 59.83 -0.95
CA LEU A 9 -10.73 59.18 -0.88
C LEU A 9 -9.57 60.10 -1.31
N LEU A 10 -9.84 61.16 -2.08
CA LEU A 10 -8.81 62.08 -2.56
C LEU A 10 -7.96 62.72 -1.43
N PRO A 11 -8.52 63.13 -0.28
CA PRO A 11 -7.72 63.70 0.81
C PRO A 11 -6.76 62.68 1.47
N ILE A 12 -7.04 61.40 1.38
CA ILE A 12 -6.20 60.35 1.98
C ILE A 12 -4.91 60.20 1.18
N PHE A 13 -4.97 60.32 -0.15
CA PHE A 13 -3.81 60.29 -1.03
C PHE A 13 -3.00 61.58 -1.07
N LEU A 14 -3.57 62.70 -0.58
CA LEU A 14 -2.88 64.00 -0.57
C LEU A 14 -2.17 64.30 0.76
N LYS A 15 -2.32 63.44 1.78
CA LYS A 15 -1.51 63.59 2.98
C LYS A 15 -0.08 63.12 2.70
N SER A 16 0.85 64.05 2.77
CA SER A 16 2.26 63.71 2.83
C SER A 16 2.53 62.82 4.05
N VAL A 17 2.98 61.62 3.81
CA VAL A 17 3.51 60.75 4.85
C VAL A 17 4.79 61.44 5.33
N GLN A 18 4.81 61.95 6.54
CA GLN A 18 6.05 62.37 7.18
C GLN A 18 6.84 61.11 7.48
N VAL A 19 7.90 60.87 6.73
CA VAL A 19 8.87 59.84 7.03
C VAL A 19 9.62 60.30 8.29
N VAL A 20 9.31 59.68 9.42
CA VAL A 20 10.11 59.84 10.62
C VAL A 20 11.43 59.12 10.35
N SER A 21 12.52 59.89 10.15
CA SER A 21 13.86 59.31 10.11
C SER A 21 14.18 58.76 11.50
N THR A 22 14.15 57.45 11.65
CA THR A 22 14.69 56.80 12.84
C THR A 22 16.22 56.88 12.72
N GLU A 23 16.90 57.45 13.68
CA GLU A 23 18.36 57.60 13.75
C GLU A 23 19.11 56.26 13.90
N ASN A 24 18.39 55.16 13.99
CA ASN A 24 18.99 53.82 14.03
C ASN A 24 19.17 53.25 12.63
N PRO A 25 20.40 53.11 12.12
CA PRO A 25 20.60 52.48 10.82
C PRO A 25 20.12 51.02 10.91
N VAL A 26 19.13 50.69 10.06
CA VAL A 26 18.72 49.29 9.88
C VAL A 26 19.88 48.58 9.18
N ILE A 27 20.57 47.71 9.91
CA ILE A 27 21.62 46.88 9.35
C ILE A 27 20.97 45.73 8.62
N ILE A 28 20.81 45.86 7.31
CA ILE A 28 20.28 44.78 6.46
C ILE A 28 21.47 43.89 6.07
N PRO A 29 21.36 42.54 6.27
CA PRO A 29 22.38 41.61 5.80
C PRO A 29 22.66 41.79 4.31
N LYS A 30 23.93 41.65 3.87
CA LYS A 30 24.32 41.86 2.45
C LYS A 30 23.46 41.03 1.47
N GLN A 31 23.06 39.84 1.87
CA GLN A 31 22.20 38.97 1.07
C GLN A 31 20.82 39.57 0.85
N GLU A 32 20.26 40.20 1.88
CA GLU A 32 18.97 40.85 1.81
C GLU A 32 19.02 42.16 1.03
N VAL A 33 20.12 42.93 1.19
CA VAL A 33 20.38 44.10 0.33
C VAL A 33 20.46 43.70 -1.12
N TYR A 34 21.14 42.60 -1.45
CA TYR A 34 21.23 42.10 -2.82
C TYR A 34 19.83 41.75 -3.36
N SER A 35 19.03 41.00 -2.62
CA SER A 35 17.67 40.62 -3.04
C SER A 35 16.72 41.80 -3.20
N LEU A 36 16.90 42.87 -2.42
CA LEU A 36 16.09 44.10 -2.48
C LEU A 36 16.54 45.07 -3.58
N THR A 37 17.84 45.10 -3.90
CA THR A 37 18.40 46.06 -4.86
C THR A 37 18.62 45.49 -6.25
N HIS A 38 18.66 44.20 -6.40
CA HIS A 38 18.77 43.55 -7.71
C HIS A 38 17.43 42.90 -8.01
N THR A 39 16.81 43.34 -9.12
CA THR A 39 15.75 42.56 -9.75
C THR A 39 16.29 41.15 -9.91
N PRO A 40 15.54 40.09 -9.53
CA PRO A 40 16.06 38.73 -9.60
C PRO A 40 16.48 38.47 -11.05
N TYR A 41 17.77 38.58 -11.33
CA TYR A 41 18.31 38.19 -12.61
C TYR A 41 18.08 36.70 -12.71
N HIS A 42 17.26 36.25 -13.62
CA HIS A 42 16.92 34.85 -13.88
C HIS A 42 18.17 33.97 -14.08
N PHE A 43 19.31 34.58 -14.23
CA PHE A 43 20.59 33.93 -14.52
C PHE A 43 21.41 33.55 -13.29
N TYR A 44 21.12 34.07 -12.10
CA TYR A 44 21.92 33.79 -10.90
C TYR A 44 21.15 32.95 -9.89
N TYR A 45 21.88 32.07 -9.23
CA TYR A 45 21.37 31.38 -8.06
C TYR A 45 21.33 32.29 -6.85
N GLN A 46 20.33 32.17 -6.04
CA GLN A 46 20.15 32.94 -4.80
C GLN A 46 20.43 32.10 -3.54
N ASP A 47 20.66 30.79 -3.71
CA ASP A 47 20.95 29.84 -2.64
C ASP A 47 21.87 28.76 -3.15
N VAL A 48 22.33 27.87 -2.25
CA VAL A 48 23.14 26.69 -2.53
C VAL A 48 22.36 25.74 -3.42
N ILE A 49 23.03 25.10 -4.36
CA ILE A 49 22.47 24.02 -5.19
C ILE A 49 23.10 22.70 -4.80
N GLU A 50 22.35 21.63 -4.86
CA GLU A 50 22.76 20.35 -4.30
C GLU A 50 23.54 19.47 -5.27
N SER A 51 23.20 19.51 -6.57
CA SER A 51 23.84 18.68 -7.60
C SER A 51 24.35 19.51 -8.78
N PRO A 52 25.41 20.31 -8.58
CA PRO A 52 25.93 21.15 -9.63
C PRO A 52 26.51 20.34 -10.80
N LYS A 53 26.12 20.70 -12.02
CA LYS A 53 26.70 20.22 -13.27
C LYS A 53 27.09 21.41 -14.13
N PHE A 54 28.28 21.36 -14.70
CA PHE A 54 28.78 22.41 -15.57
C PHE A 54 28.37 22.13 -17.01
N TYR A 55 27.95 23.15 -17.76
CA TYR A 55 27.61 22.99 -19.17
C TYR A 55 28.83 22.75 -20.07
N GLY A 56 30.00 23.26 -19.66
CA GLY A 56 31.24 23.16 -20.39
C GLY A 56 32.43 23.60 -19.56
N GLU A 57 33.58 23.89 -20.22
CA GLU A 57 34.73 24.46 -19.55
C GLU A 57 34.39 25.75 -18.84
N THR A 58 34.50 25.76 -17.52
CA THR A 58 34.17 26.89 -16.66
C THR A 58 35.38 27.27 -15.82
N PRO A 59 35.83 28.54 -15.81
CA PRO A 59 36.95 28.95 -14.97
C PRO A 59 36.55 28.89 -13.49
N VAL A 60 37.46 28.43 -12.66
CA VAL A 60 37.35 28.43 -11.21
C VAL A 60 38.50 29.26 -10.60
N TYR A 61 38.24 29.83 -9.45
CA TYR A 61 39.08 30.86 -8.87
C TYR A 61 39.53 30.46 -7.44
N SER A 62 40.72 30.96 -7.04
CA SER A 62 41.24 30.69 -5.68
C SER A 62 40.61 31.59 -4.61
N THR A 63 39.95 32.66 -5.01
CA THR A 63 39.28 33.63 -4.11
C THR A 63 37.89 33.97 -4.56
N GLU A 64 37.02 34.35 -3.63
CA GLU A 64 35.61 34.76 -3.90
C GLU A 64 35.48 35.98 -4.81
N ASP A 65 36.50 36.81 -4.91
CA ASP A 65 36.50 38.02 -5.77
C ASP A 65 36.67 37.68 -7.27
N LEU A 66 36.85 36.40 -7.62
CA LEU A 66 36.97 35.88 -9.01
C LEU A 66 38.09 36.55 -9.82
N ILE A 67 39.20 36.94 -9.15
CA ILE A 67 40.33 37.67 -9.81
C ILE A 67 41.41 36.70 -10.28
N ASN A 68 41.76 35.70 -9.46
CA ASN A 68 42.86 34.79 -9.74
C ASN A 68 42.30 33.42 -10.17
N GLU A 69 42.24 33.18 -11.49
CA GLU A 69 41.89 31.87 -12.03
C GLU A 69 42.87 30.84 -11.58
N SER A 70 42.37 29.75 -10.97
CA SER A 70 43.15 28.64 -10.42
C SER A 70 42.98 27.34 -11.21
N GLY A 71 42.18 27.35 -12.26
CA GLY A 71 41.95 26.22 -13.13
C GLY A 71 40.59 26.30 -13.83
N LYS A 72 40.20 25.19 -14.47
CA LYS A 72 38.92 25.01 -15.12
C LYS A 72 38.30 23.72 -14.71
N VAL A 73 36.99 23.71 -14.67
CA VAL A 73 36.14 22.54 -14.50
C VAL A 73 35.29 22.31 -15.75
N ASN A 74 34.79 21.08 -15.94
CA ASN A 74 33.97 20.74 -17.10
C ASN A 74 32.75 19.91 -16.69
N ALA A 75 31.94 19.47 -17.63
CA ALA A 75 30.71 18.71 -17.41
C ALA A 75 30.90 17.39 -16.63
N GLU A 76 32.10 16.79 -16.71
CA GLU A 76 32.42 15.54 -16.03
C GLU A 76 32.99 15.76 -14.59
N THR A 77 33.28 17.02 -14.24
CA THR A 77 33.86 17.37 -12.94
C THR A 77 32.80 17.22 -11.86
N LYS A 78 33.06 16.34 -10.88
CA LYS A 78 32.20 16.14 -9.71
C LYS A 78 32.66 17.02 -8.56
N LEU A 79 31.92 18.07 -8.28
CA LEU A 79 32.14 18.98 -7.15
C LEU A 79 30.80 19.32 -6.52
N SER A 80 30.81 19.50 -5.20
CA SER A 80 29.63 19.99 -4.46
C SER A 80 29.79 21.49 -4.20
N VAL A 81 28.66 22.18 -4.08
CA VAL A 81 28.61 23.57 -3.61
C VAL A 81 28.49 23.53 -2.08
N LEU A 82 29.43 24.17 -1.39
CA LEU A 82 29.43 24.24 0.08
C LEU A 82 28.68 25.47 0.59
N GLU A 83 28.86 26.62 -0.11
CA GLU A 83 28.34 27.89 0.34
C GLU A 83 27.97 28.77 -0.87
N TRP A 84 26.90 29.55 -0.69
CA TRP A 84 26.54 30.67 -1.55
C TRP A 84 26.95 31.98 -0.86
N ARG A 85 27.60 32.91 -1.58
CA ARG A 85 28.06 34.18 -1.04
C ARG A 85 27.91 35.30 -2.05
N LEU A 86 27.92 36.54 -1.57
CA LEU A 86 28.21 37.72 -2.40
C LEU A 86 29.67 38.10 -2.22
N ASN A 87 30.38 38.26 -3.32
CA ASN A 87 31.77 38.77 -3.28
C ASN A 87 31.76 40.30 -2.97
N LYS A 88 32.94 40.92 -2.94
CA LYS A 88 33.08 42.36 -2.63
C LYS A 88 32.40 43.26 -3.66
N GLN A 89 32.24 42.77 -4.87
CA GLN A 89 31.58 43.48 -5.98
C GLN A 89 30.06 43.26 -5.97
N GLY A 90 29.53 42.48 -4.99
CA GLY A 90 28.11 42.16 -4.91
C GLY A 90 27.65 41.07 -5.89
N GLN A 91 28.59 40.33 -6.49
CA GLN A 91 28.26 39.23 -7.40
C GLN A 91 28.07 37.92 -6.63
N PRO A 92 27.07 37.12 -7.00
CA PRO A 92 26.86 35.81 -6.35
C PRO A 92 27.88 34.79 -6.80
N VAL A 93 28.49 34.12 -5.83
CA VAL A 93 29.54 33.10 -6.03
C VAL A 93 29.25 31.87 -5.20
N PHE A 94 29.62 30.72 -5.76
CA PHE A 94 29.66 29.46 -5.05
C PHE A 94 31.07 29.15 -4.56
N LYS A 95 31.18 28.68 -3.31
CA LYS A 95 32.38 27.99 -2.81
C LYS A 95 32.19 26.49 -3.06
N LEU A 96 33.13 25.89 -3.76
CA LEU A 96 33.13 24.48 -4.12
C LEU A 96 33.83 23.61 -3.08
N SER A 97 33.56 22.30 -3.07
CA SER A 97 34.15 21.32 -2.11
C SER A 97 35.66 21.23 -2.16
N ASN A 98 36.31 21.64 -3.25
CA ASN A 98 37.75 21.73 -3.40
C ASN A 98 38.33 23.10 -2.96
N ASN A 99 37.57 23.95 -2.26
CA ASN A 99 37.87 25.31 -1.83
C ASN A 99 38.08 26.33 -2.95
N GLN A 100 37.70 26.02 -4.18
CA GLN A 100 37.69 27.01 -5.27
C GLN A 100 36.34 27.72 -5.31
N PHE A 101 36.29 28.81 -6.06
CA PHE A 101 35.11 29.63 -6.25
C PHE A 101 34.70 29.69 -7.72
N VAL A 102 33.40 29.76 -7.98
CA VAL A 102 32.82 29.95 -9.31
C VAL A 102 31.65 30.91 -9.20
N MET A 103 31.35 31.64 -10.28
CA MET A 103 30.16 32.48 -10.31
C MET A 103 28.89 31.63 -10.21
N ALA A 104 27.96 32.01 -9.36
CA ALA A 104 26.68 31.29 -9.17
C ALA A 104 25.69 31.59 -10.31
N ASP A 105 26.11 31.32 -11.56
CA ASP A 105 25.44 31.68 -12.78
C ASP A 105 24.84 30.47 -13.51
N LYS A 106 23.53 30.44 -13.69
CA LYS A 106 22.76 29.38 -14.38
C LYS A 106 23.18 29.16 -15.84
N ARG A 107 23.97 30.04 -16.43
CA ARG A 107 24.54 29.87 -17.77
C ARG A 107 25.83 29.04 -17.77
N LEU A 108 26.49 28.93 -16.62
CA LEU A 108 27.74 28.18 -16.43
C LEU A 108 27.48 26.78 -15.86
N LEU A 109 26.52 26.66 -14.96
CA LEU A 109 26.19 25.43 -14.29
C LEU A 109 24.68 25.36 -14.01
N TYR A 110 24.19 24.15 -13.87
CA TYR A 110 22.79 23.87 -13.52
C TYR A 110 22.73 22.92 -12.35
N ASP A 111 21.62 22.96 -11.61
CA ASP A 111 21.29 21.93 -10.64
C ASP A 111 20.66 20.77 -11.38
N SER A 112 21.28 19.59 -11.32
CA SER A 112 20.77 18.38 -11.96
C SER A 112 19.70 17.67 -11.14
N SER A 113 19.33 18.23 -9.99
CA SER A 113 18.29 17.70 -9.11
C SER A 113 16.99 18.50 -9.24
N ILE A 114 15.88 17.77 -9.16
CA ILE A 114 14.55 18.34 -8.99
C ILE A 114 14.02 17.79 -7.67
N VAL A 115 13.75 18.68 -6.72
CA VAL A 115 13.14 18.33 -5.43
C VAL A 115 11.66 18.66 -5.51
N ASN A 116 10.81 17.67 -5.24
CA ASN A 116 9.38 17.84 -5.10
C ASN A 116 8.97 17.53 -3.67
N ASP A 117 8.33 18.50 -3.02
CA ASP A 117 7.71 18.25 -1.70
C ASP A 117 6.38 17.54 -1.89
N PHE A 118 6.20 16.45 -1.17
CA PHE A 118 4.94 15.73 -1.12
C PHE A 118 4.85 14.88 0.16
N SER A 119 3.69 14.34 0.42
CA SER A 119 3.50 13.36 1.49
C SER A 119 2.79 12.16 0.91
N LYS A 120 3.44 11.00 0.94
CA LYS A 120 2.92 9.76 0.39
C LYS A 120 3.35 8.57 1.25
N ARG A 121 2.43 7.63 1.45
CA ARG A 121 2.78 6.32 2.01
C ARG A 121 3.14 5.38 0.89
N VAL A 122 4.24 4.66 1.07
CA VAL A 122 4.78 3.72 0.12
C VAL A 122 5.27 2.46 0.83
N TRP A 123 5.45 1.40 0.09
CA TRP A 123 5.92 0.12 0.60
C TRP A 123 7.33 -0.16 0.09
N LEU A 124 8.19 -0.69 0.96
CA LEU A 124 9.57 -1.02 0.61
C LEU A 124 9.65 -2.38 -0.07
N GLU A 125 10.38 -2.44 -1.19
CA GLU A 125 10.72 -3.68 -1.88
C GLU A 125 12.00 -4.31 -1.29
N PRO A 126 12.23 -5.63 -1.44
CA PRO A 126 13.48 -6.26 -1.04
C PRO A 126 14.69 -5.69 -1.78
N GLY A 127 15.82 -5.60 -1.09
CA GLY A 127 17.08 -5.16 -1.69
C GLY A 127 17.31 -3.64 -1.68
N PHE A 128 16.41 -2.86 -1.08
CA PHE A 128 16.61 -1.43 -0.94
C PHE A 128 17.86 -1.10 -0.10
N VAL A 129 18.47 0.01 -0.43
CA VAL A 129 19.54 0.63 0.33
C VAL A 129 19.08 2.03 0.74
N VAL A 130 19.39 2.42 1.96
CA VAL A 130 19.15 3.78 2.45
C VAL A 130 20.42 4.60 2.29
N TYR A 131 20.32 5.75 1.66
CA TYR A 131 21.41 6.68 1.46
C TYR A 131 21.23 7.94 2.30
N ASN A 132 22.34 8.55 2.74
CA ASN A 132 22.33 9.86 3.39
C ASN A 132 21.97 10.97 2.40
N SER A 133 22.35 10.80 1.13
CA SER A 133 22.06 11.70 0.02
C SER A 133 21.94 10.90 -1.28
N PRO A 134 21.07 11.29 -2.20
CA PRO A 134 20.96 10.63 -3.51
C PRO A 134 22.19 10.88 -4.40
N TYR A 135 23.09 11.80 -4.03
CA TYR A 135 24.26 12.22 -4.82
C TYR A 135 25.53 11.49 -4.48
N ASP A 136 25.86 11.35 -3.21
CA ASP A 136 27.10 10.70 -2.76
C ASP A 136 26.92 9.21 -2.50
N GLN A 137 25.68 8.75 -2.45
CA GLN A 137 25.29 7.36 -2.27
C GLN A 137 26.02 6.67 -1.09
N GLN A 138 26.33 7.43 -0.05
CA GLN A 138 26.84 6.86 1.18
C GLN A 138 25.70 6.10 1.89
N GLU A 139 25.91 4.80 2.09
CA GLU A 139 24.91 3.95 2.74
C GLU A 139 24.75 4.29 4.22
N LEU A 140 23.52 4.38 4.65
CA LEU A 140 23.14 4.51 6.05
C LEU A 140 22.71 3.15 6.62
N LYS A 141 23.13 2.86 7.84
CA LYS A 141 22.55 1.74 8.58
C LYS A 141 21.11 2.07 8.95
N SER A 142 20.18 1.26 8.48
CA SER A 142 18.76 1.42 8.75
C SER A 142 18.19 0.18 9.44
N THR A 143 17.15 0.39 10.26
CA THR A 143 16.34 -0.68 10.87
C THR A 143 15.09 -0.99 10.06
N LEU A 144 14.93 -0.34 8.92
CA LEU A 144 13.81 -0.61 8.01
C LEU A 144 13.90 -2.04 7.46
N ALA A 145 12.75 -2.65 7.27
CA ALA A 145 12.63 -3.98 6.69
C ALA A 145 11.85 -3.94 5.38
N PRO A 146 12.10 -4.85 4.42
CA PRO A 146 11.26 -5.01 3.25
C PRO A 146 9.80 -5.27 3.63
N TYR A 147 8.89 -4.94 2.71
CA TYR A 147 7.44 -5.12 2.89
C TYR A 147 6.84 -4.29 4.03
N LYS A 148 7.49 -3.20 4.42
CA LYS A 148 7.00 -2.25 5.43
C LYS A 148 6.47 -0.99 4.75
N GLU A 149 5.33 -0.49 5.22
CA GLU A 149 4.82 0.83 4.86
C GLU A 149 5.65 1.91 5.54
N VAL A 150 6.05 2.91 4.77
CA VAL A 150 6.81 4.08 5.23
C VAL A 150 6.22 5.36 4.66
N GLU A 151 6.48 6.49 5.30
CA GLU A 151 6.08 7.81 4.82
C GLU A 151 7.25 8.46 4.07
N ALA A 152 7.01 8.84 2.81
CA ALA A 152 7.92 9.63 2.02
C ALA A 152 7.43 11.08 2.00
N ASP A 153 8.33 12.04 2.17
CA ASP A 153 8.03 13.48 2.28
C ASP A 153 8.67 14.34 1.18
N MET A 154 9.62 13.78 0.44
CA MET A 154 10.23 14.46 -0.72
C MET A 154 10.57 13.45 -1.81
N SER A 155 10.59 13.89 -3.07
CA SER A 155 11.24 13.18 -4.17
C SER A 155 12.29 14.06 -4.84
N ILE A 156 13.30 13.41 -5.39
CA ILE A 156 14.37 14.07 -6.13
C ILE A 156 14.78 13.22 -7.31
N PHE A 157 15.02 13.88 -8.44
CA PHE A 157 15.60 13.23 -9.60
C PHE A 157 17.08 13.56 -9.68
N ALA A 158 17.94 12.60 -9.40
CA ALA A 158 19.38 12.76 -9.37
C ALA A 158 20.09 11.68 -10.19
N GLU A 159 21.06 12.05 -11.00
CA GLU A 159 21.89 11.14 -11.80
C GLU A 159 21.07 10.14 -12.67
N GLY A 160 19.93 10.58 -13.19
CA GLY A 160 19.06 9.78 -14.06
C GLY A 160 18.14 8.80 -13.32
N ARG A 161 18.04 8.89 -11.99
CA ARG A 161 17.15 8.08 -11.15
C ARG A 161 16.32 8.98 -10.23
N GLU A 162 15.15 8.51 -9.88
CA GLU A 162 14.34 9.14 -8.87
C GLU A 162 14.57 8.47 -7.53
N PHE A 163 14.66 9.29 -6.48
CA PHE A 163 14.79 8.88 -5.09
C PHE A 163 13.66 9.48 -4.27
N LEU A 164 13.18 8.73 -3.28
CA LEU A 164 12.29 9.22 -2.25
C LEU A 164 13.03 9.40 -0.93
N HIS A 165 12.80 10.52 -0.27
CA HIS A 165 13.21 10.70 1.11
C HIS A 165 12.19 10.05 2.04
N ILE A 166 12.65 9.06 2.79
CA ILE A 166 11.86 8.41 3.83
C ILE A 166 12.04 9.21 5.11
N LYS A 167 10.93 9.71 5.62
CA LYS A 167 10.89 10.61 6.77
C LYS A 167 11.73 10.10 7.94
N GLN A 168 12.63 10.95 8.45
CA GLN A 168 13.56 10.66 9.54
C GLN A 168 14.54 9.49 9.28
N THR A 169 14.71 9.07 8.03
CA THR A 169 15.55 7.91 7.73
C THR A 169 16.62 8.22 6.69
N GLY A 170 16.25 8.70 5.52
CA GLY A 170 17.16 8.96 4.41
C GLY A 170 16.52 8.67 3.05
N TRP A 171 17.34 8.51 2.02
CA TRP A 171 16.93 8.41 0.64
C TRP A 171 16.93 6.96 0.14
N ILE A 172 15.91 6.57 -0.60
CA ILE A 172 15.78 5.25 -1.23
C ILE A 172 15.43 5.45 -2.71
N SER A 173 16.07 4.69 -3.62
CA SER A 173 15.69 4.69 -5.04
C SER A 173 14.27 4.19 -5.23
N THR A 174 13.52 4.84 -6.13
CA THR A 174 12.15 4.41 -6.50
C THR A 174 12.09 3.02 -7.10
N ASP A 175 13.20 2.46 -7.58
CA ASP A 175 13.30 1.06 -8.04
C ASP A 175 12.92 0.04 -6.94
N TYR A 176 12.99 0.44 -5.67
CA TYR A 176 12.69 -0.39 -4.50
C TYR A 176 11.46 0.10 -3.74
N ILE A 177 10.56 0.80 -4.42
CA ILE A 177 9.35 1.38 -3.83
C ILE A 177 8.12 0.86 -4.58
N SER A 178 7.13 0.42 -3.83
CA SER A 178 5.81 0.07 -4.35
C SER A 178 4.76 1.03 -3.79
N ASP A 179 3.85 1.46 -4.65
CA ASP A 179 2.67 2.24 -4.24
C ASP A 179 1.60 1.34 -3.59
N ASP A 180 1.63 0.07 -3.94
CA ASP A 180 0.69 -0.92 -3.43
C ASP A 180 1.25 -1.70 -2.24
N ASP A 181 0.37 -2.10 -1.33
CA ASP A 181 0.71 -3.06 -0.28
C ASP A 181 1.27 -4.35 -0.87
N ASN A 182 2.54 -4.62 -0.57
CA ASN A 182 3.31 -5.73 -1.12
C ASN A 182 3.55 -6.87 -0.10
N ARG A 183 2.87 -6.86 1.07
CA ARG A 183 3.03 -7.88 2.12
C ARG A 183 2.72 -9.30 1.63
N ILE A 184 1.84 -9.43 0.65
CA ILE A 184 1.52 -10.75 0.07
C ILE A 184 2.72 -11.40 -0.62
N GLN A 185 3.66 -10.63 -1.15
CA GLN A 185 4.90 -11.15 -1.73
C GLN A 185 5.78 -11.80 -0.66
N LYS A 186 5.88 -11.17 0.54
CA LYS A 186 6.56 -11.77 1.68
C LYS A 186 5.91 -13.10 2.09
N VAL A 187 4.58 -13.16 2.06
CA VAL A 187 3.86 -14.41 2.34
C VAL A 187 4.23 -15.48 1.31
N GLN A 188 4.27 -15.12 0.00
CA GLN A 188 4.67 -16.05 -1.06
C GLN A 188 6.10 -16.58 -0.88
N GLU A 189 7.05 -15.70 -0.52
CA GLU A 189 8.44 -16.10 -0.22
C GLU A 189 8.50 -17.11 0.93
N LEU A 190 7.79 -16.82 2.03
CA LEU A 190 7.74 -17.71 3.19
C LEU A 190 7.09 -19.06 2.87
N LEU A 191 6.01 -19.07 2.08
CA LEU A 191 5.37 -20.30 1.63
C LEU A 191 6.34 -21.09 0.76
N SER A 192 7.00 -20.48 -0.21
CA SER A 192 7.95 -21.14 -1.10
C SER A 192 9.16 -21.70 -0.35
N ALA A 193 9.63 -21.00 0.69
CA ALA A 193 10.77 -21.46 1.48
C ALA A 193 10.45 -22.67 2.40
N ASN A 194 9.21 -22.77 2.92
CA ASN A 194 8.89 -23.70 4.00
C ASN A 194 7.93 -24.83 3.61
N TYR A 195 7.10 -24.64 2.57
CA TYR A 195 5.98 -25.53 2.26
C TYR A 195 6.00 -26.06 0.83
N GLN A 196 7.12 -25.96 0.13
CA GLN A 196 7.26 -26.37 -1.29
C GLN A 196 7.32 -27.90 -1.44
N ASN A 197 6.24 -28.60 -1.07
CA ASN A 197 6.08 -30.00 -1.32
C ASN A 197 4.63 -30.34 -1.72
N GLU A 198 4.41 -31.55 -2.26
CA GLU A 198 3.11 -31.95 -2.79
C GLU A 198 2.05 -32.32 -1.72
N GLN A 199 2.43 -32.34 -0.45
CA GLN A 199 1.52 -32.68 0.65
C GLN A 199 0.67 -31.47 1.08
N PHE A 200 1.07 -30.25 0.68
CA PHE A 200 0.36 -29.03 1.01
C PHE A 200 -0.35 -28.46 -0.21
N SER A 201 -1.56 -27.98 0.01
CA SER A 201 -2.28 -27.06 -0.87
C SER A 201 -2.68 -25.87 -0.01
N ILE A 202 -2.10 -24.73 -0.30
CA ILE A 202 -2.27 -23.49 0.48
C ILE A 202 -2.68 -22.37 -0.46
N TYR A 203 -3.67 -21.58 -0.05
CA TYR A 203 -4.10 -20.39 -0.75
C TYR A 203 -4.36 -19.27 0.26
N ILE A 204 -3.82 -18.11 0.00
CA ILE A 204 -3.98 -16.90 0.80
C ILE A 204 -4.31 -15.75 -0.14
N LYS A 205 -5.34 -14.98 0.18
CA LYS A 205 -5.72 -13.77 -0.55
C LYS A 205 -5.73 -12.58 0.39
N GLN A 206 -5.08 -11.52 -0.02
CA GLN A 206 -5.14 -10.23 0.66
C GLN A 206 -6.34 -9.43 0.13
N LEU A 207 -7.42 -9.38 0.90
CA LEU A 207 -8.69 -8.81 0.44
C LEU A 207 -8.59 -7.32 0.08
N SER A 208 -7.72 -6.56 0.76
CA SER A 208 -7.53 -5.12 0.50
C SER A 208 -6.93 -4.80 -0.87
N THR A 209 -6.12 -5.70 -1.43
CA THR A 209 -5.42 -5.52 -2.71
C THR A 209 -5.89 -6.49 -3.79
N GLY A 210 -6.60 -7.55 -3.41
CA GLY A 210 -6.95 -8.65 -4.29
C GLY A 210 -5.79 -9.57 -4.68
N LYS A 211 -4.55 -9.29 -4.20
CA LYS A 211 -3.36 -10.09 -4.50
C LYS A 211 -3.38 -11.42 -3.76
N GLU A 212 -2.78 -12.43 -4.38
CA GLU A 212 -2.83 -13.83 -3.92
C GLU A 212 -1.41 -14.39 -3.70
N ALA A 213 -1.31 -15.37 -2.80
CA ALA A 213 -0.13 -16.21 -2.58
C ALA A 213 -0.58 -17.65 -2.35
N GLY A 214 0.22 -18.62 -2.80
CA GLY A 214 -0.15 -20.02 -2.64
C GLY A 214 0.96 -21.01 -2.99
N ILE A 215 0.74 -22.25 -2.59
CA ILE A 215 1.53 -23.42 -2.95
C ILE A 215 0.56 -24.52 -3.34
N ASN A 216 0.70 -25.06 -4.54
CA ASN A 216 -0.19 -26.08 -5.10
C ASN A 216 -1.68 -25.70 -4.94
N GLU A 217 -2.00 -24.42 -5.00
CA GLU A 217 -3.32 -23.86 -4.64
C GLU A 217 -4.46 -24.42 -5.50
N ASN A 218 -4.15 -24.90 -6.71
CA ASN A 218 -5.11 -25.50 -7.63
C ASN A 218 -5.13 -27.05 -7.53
N LYS A 219 -4.27 -27.67 -6.70
CA LYS A 219 -4.23 -29.12 -6.52
C LYS A 219 -5.44 -29.58 -5.73
N LYS A 220 -6.29 -30.41 -6.33
CA LYS A 220 -7.44 -31.01 -5.65
C LYS A 220 -6.98 -32.08 -4.66
N MET A 221 -7.48 -32.00 -3.46
CA MET A 221 -7.23 -32.92 -2.36
C MET A 221 -8.56 -33.30 -1.69
N TYR A 222 -8.57 -34.40 -0.93
CA TYR A 222 -9.72 -34.75 -0.12
C TYR A 222 -9.95 -33.68 0.96
N ALA A 223 -11.02 -32.94 0.78
CA ALA A 223 -11.30 -31.73 1.56
C ALA A 223 -12.17 -31.98 2.81
N ALA A 224 -12.60 -33.22 3.04
CA ALA A 224 -13.39 -33.60 4.22
C ALA A 224 -14.53 -32.59 4.52
N SER A 225 -14.56 -32.00 5.72
CA SER A 225 -15.60 -31.05 6.13
C SER A 225 -15.50 -29.65 5.52
N VAL A 226 -14.39 -29.31 4.84
CA VAL A 226 -14.30 -28.07 4.05
C VAL A 226 -15.36 -28.05 2.97
N MET A 227 -15.78 -29.24 2.49
CA MET A 227 -16.86 -29.41 1.52
C MET A 227 -18.24 -28.92 2.01
N LYS A 228 -18.39 -28.55 3.28
CA LYS A 228 -19.63 -27.98 3.82
C LYS A 228 -19.77 -26.48 3.56
N LEU A 229 -18.66 -25.80 3.24
CA LEU A 229 -18.66 -24.35 3.01
C LEU A 229 -19.60 -23.90 1.87
N PRO A 230 -19.64 -24.54 0.69
CA PRO A 230 -20.56 -24.17 -0.36
C PRO A 230 -22.04 -24.22 0.07
N TYR A 231 -22.40 -25.21 0.87
CA TYR A 231 -23.78 -25.33 1.38
C TYR A 231 -24.11 -24.22 2.36
N LEU A 232 -23.19 -23.88 3.25
CA LEU A 232 -23.35 -22.75 4.17
C LEU A 232 -23.50 -21.43 3.38
N TYR A 233 -22.69 -21.25 2.33
CA TYR A 233 -22.84 -20.11 1.41
C TYR A 233 -24.27 -20.06 0.83
N SER A 234 -24.75 -21.14 0.19
CA SER A 234 -26.06 -21.17 -0.44
C SER A 234 -27.20 -20.96 0.56
N VAL A 235 -27.04 -21.48 1.79
CA VAL A 235 -28.04 -21.26 2.87
C VAL A 235 -28.14 -19.78 3.21
N GLN A 236 -27.00 -19.08 3.37
CA GLN A 236 -26.99 -17.64 3.64
C GLN A 236 -27.57 -16.85 2.45
N GLU A 237 -27.23 -17.26 1.23
CA GLU A 237 -27.77 -16.62 0.02
C GLU A 237 -29.31 -16.70 -0.03
N LYS A 238 -29.87 -17.88 0.26
CA LYS A 238 -31.31 -18.09 0.32
C LYS A 238 -31.99 -17.31 1.45
N ILE A 239 -31.29 -17.08 2.55
CA ILE A 239 -31.77 -16.20 3.63
C ILE A 239 -31.75 -14.76 3.17
N ASN A 240 -30.67 -14.30 2.51
CA ASN A 240 -30.56 -12.93 2.01
C ASN A 240 -31.60 -12.62 0.92
N GLN A 241 -31.97 -13.60 0.11
CA GLN A 241 -33.04 -13.50 -0.91
C GLN A 241 -34.45 -13.51 -0.30
N GLY A 242 -34.59 -13.87 0.97
CA GLY A 242 -35.87 -13.97 1.67
C GLY A 242 -36.63 -15.29 1.43
N ASP A 243 -36.01 -16.27 0.74
CA ASP A 243 -36.60 -17.59 0.51
C ASP A 243 -36.77 -18.36 1.83
N TYR A 244 -35.89 -18.17 2.78
CA TYR A 244 -35.91 -18.79 4.11
C TYR A 244 -35.63 -17.75 5.21
N GLN A 245 -36.05 -18.09 6.43
CA GLN A 245 -35.75 -17.33 7.64
C GLN A 245 -34.92 -18.19 8.60
N LEU A 246 -34.18 -17.60 9.52
CA LEU A 246 -33.38 -18.32 10.50
C LEU A 246 -34.20 -19.24 11.41
N ASP A 247 -35.45 -18.88 11.68
CA ASP A 247 -36.41 -19.66 12.48
C ASP A 247 -37.22 -20.67 11.65
N THR A 248 -37.05 -20.68 10.32
CA THR A 248 -37.64 -21.73 9.47
C THR A 248 -37.19 -23.10 9.93
N LYS A 249 -38.15 -24.03 10.07
CA LYS A 249 -37.89 -25.36 10.60
C LYS A 249 -37.83 -26.38 9.48
N LEU A 250 -36.81 -27.24 9.55
CA LEU A 250 -36.61 -28.37 8.62
C LEU A 250 -36.67 -29.68 9.39
N LYS A 251 -37.36 -30.67 8.83
CA LYS A 251 -37.60 -31.96 9.51
C LYS A 251 -36.45 -32.93 9.27
N TYR A 252 -35.97 -33.61 10.34
CA TYR A 252 -34.99 -34.67 10.22
C TYR A 252 -35.65 -36.00 9.90
N VAL A 253 -35.77 -36.29 8.59
CA VAL A 253 -36.25 -37.58 8.05
C VAL A 253 -35.06 -38.46 7.62
N SER A 254 -35.28 -39.76 7.47
CA SER A 254 -34.22 -40.73 7.11
C SER A 254 -33.54 -40.38 5.77
N GLU A 255 -34.30 -39.87 4.81
CA GLU A 255 -33.89 -39.55 3.44
C GLU A 255 -32.81 -38.48 3.38
N VAL A 256 -32.67 -37.65 4.43
CA VAL A 256 -31.61 -36.62 4.47
C VAL A 256 -30.20 -37.20 4.59
N ASN A 257 -30.09 -38.47 4.95
CA ASN A 257 -28.81 -39.19 5.07
C ASN A 257 -28.54 -40.10 3.85
N ASP A 258 -29.45 -40.15 2.88
CA ASP A 258 -29.40 -41.06 1.73
C ASP A 258 -29.52 -40.29 0.40
N PHE A 259 -28.51 -39.49 0.06
CA PHE A 259 -28.35 -38.88 -1.23
C PHE A 259 -26.89 -38.80 -1.61
N PRO A 260 -26.53 -38.68 -2.91
CA PRO A 260 -25.13 -38.51 -3.36
C PRO A 260 -24.46 -37.31 -2.71
N GLY A 261 -23.32 -37.55 -2.02
CA GLY A 261 -22.59 -36.50 -1.32
C GLY A 261 -22.96 -36.30 0.14
N SER A 262 -24.05 -36.94 0.65
CA SER A 262 -24.39 -36.89 2.07
C SER A 262 -23.24 -37.42 2.95
N TYR A 263 -23.16 -36.95 4.18
CA TYR A 263 -22.18 -37.39 5.16
C TYR A 263 -22.79 -38.53 6.02
N LYS A 264 -21.93 -39.46 6.44
CA LYS A 264 -22.35 -40.50 7.37
C LYS A 264 -22.78 -39.87 8.70
N PRO A 265 -23.99 -40.20 9.23
CA PRO A 265 -24.49 -39.62 10.47
C PRO A 265 -23.58 -39.91 11.69
N GLU A 266 -22.88 -41.04 11.70
CA GLU A 266 -22.00 -41.46 12.78
C GLU A 266 -20.75 -40.60 12.93
N GLY A 267 -20.46 -39.72 11.95
CA GLY A 267 -19.32 -38.81 11.99
C GLY A 267 -19.51 -37.65 12.96
N SER A 268 -18.86 -36.50 12.66
CA SER A 268 -18.83 -35.35 13.55
C SER A 268 -20.23 -34.79 13.85
N GLY A 269 -20.36 -34.15 15.00
CA GLY A 269 -21.54 -33.40 15.42
C GLY A 269 -22.34 -34.06 16.55
N SER A 270 -23.29 -33.30 17.06
CA SER A 270 -24.09 -33.62 18.26
C SER A 270 -25.55 -33.98 17.98
N LEU A 271 -26.03 -33.80 16.72
CA LEU A 271 -27.40 -34.23 16.40
C LEU A 271 -27.55 -35.74 16.46
N PRO A 272 -28.78 -36.25 16.68
CA PRO A 272 -29.07 -37.68 16.68
C PRO A 272 -28.54 -38.37 15.43
N LYS A 273 -27.93 -39.53 15.56
CA LYS A 273 -27.36 -40.28 14.43
C LYS A 273 -28.42 -41.04 13.63
N THR A 274 -29.60 -41.19 14.20
CA THR A 274 -30.79 -41.78 13.56
C THR A 274 -31.88 -40.73 13.46
N ALA A 275 -32.57 -40.70 12.35
CA ALA A 275 -33.66 -39.71 12.08
C ALA A 275 -34.71 -39.82 13.21
N ASP A 276 -35.00 -38.70 13.82
CA ASP A 276 -35.91 -38.61 14.98
C ASP A 276 -37.25 -37.96 14.63
N ASN A 277 -37.44 -37.59 13.35
CA ASN A 277 -38.61 -36.88 12.83
C ASN A 277 -38.91 -35.53 13.51
N LYS A 278 -37.97 -34.96 14.26
CA LYS A 278 -38.10 -33.62 14.83
C LYS A 278 -37.76 -32.55 13.83
N GLU A 279 -38.19 -31.34 14.14
CA GLU A 279 -37.89 -30.13 13.40
C GLU A 279 -36.76 -29.37 14.08
N TYR A 280 -35.81 -28.90 13.27
CA TYR A 280 -34.67 -28.05 13.68
C TYR A 280 -34.69 -26.76 12.92
N THR A 281 -34.41 -25.64 13.59
CA THR A 281 -34.36 -24.34 12.92
C THR A 281 -33.12 -24.25 12.01
N ILE A 282 -33.21 -23.50 10.94
CA ILE A 282 -32.05 -23.20 10.05
C ILE A 282 -30.93 -22.61 10.89
N LYS A 283 -31.26 -21.74 11.86
CA LYS A 283 -30.27 -21.17 12.80
C LYS A 283 -29.48 -22.24 13.55
N ASP A 284 -30.17 -23.22 14.12
CA ASP A 284 -29.52 -24.31 14.86
C ASP A 284 -28.66 -25.16 13.92
N LEU A 285 -29.16 -25.47 12.72
CA LEU A 285 -28.46 -26.28 11.74
C LEU A 285 -27.19 -25.57 11.23
N ILE A 286 -27.25 -24.26 10.92
CA ILE A 286 -26.06 -23.46 10.58
C ILE A 286 -25.06 -23.52 11.74
N THR A 287 -25.51 -23.23 12.96
CA THR A 287 -24.65 -23.22 14.15
C THR A 287 -23.92 -24.55 14.33
N LYS A 288 -24.63 -25.67 14.25
CA LYS A 288 -24.05 -27.00 14.39
C LYS A 288 -23.11 -27.37 13.24
N THR A 289 -23.48 -27.05 12.01
CA THR A 289 -22.62 -27.28 10.84
C THR A 289 -21.32 -26.49 10.94
N ALA A 290 -21.40 -25.18 11.28
CA ALA A 290 -20.26 -24.28 11.32
C ALA A 290 -19.36 -24.52 12.55
N LYS A 291 -19.94 -24.69 13.74
CA LYS A 291 -19.17 -24.77 15.00
C LYS A 291 -18.74 -26.19 15.38
N GLU A 292 -19.56 -27.17 15.08
CA GLU A 292 -19.33 -28.58 15.47
C GLU A 292 -18.98 -29.47 14.28
N SER A 293 -19.01 -28.91 13.07
CA SER A 293 -18.89 -29.68 11.82
C SER A 293 -19.91 -30.84 11.75
N ASP A 294 -21.14 -30.63 12.25
CA ASP A 294 -22.16 -31.66 12.38
C ASP A 294 -22.61 -32.19 11.01
N ASN A 295 -22.48 -33.51 10.82
CA ASN A 295 -22.80 -34.17 9.56
C ASN A 295 -24.31 -34.19 9.29
N VAL A 296 -25.11 -34.45 10.33
CA VAL A 296 -26.56 -34.52 10.21
C VAL A 296 -27.16 -33.12 9.92
N ALA A 297 -26.68 -32.09 10.64
CA ALA A 297 -27.11 -30.74 10.41
C ALA A 297 -26.80 -30.32 8.97
N HIS A 298 -25.61 -30.61 8.45
CA HIS A 298 -25.24 -30.37 7.06
C HIS A 298 -26.17 -31.14 6.10
N ASN A 299 -26.42 -32.43 6.34
CA ASN A 299 -27.27 -33.23 5.45
C ASN A 299 -28.70 -32.63 5.35
N ILE A 300 -29.25 -32.18 6.50
CA ILE A 300 -30.58 -31.56 6.52
C ILE A 300 -30.57 -30.27 5.65
N LEU A 301 -29.57 -29.38 5.84
CA LEU A 301 -29.44 -28.17 5.04
C LEU A 301 -29.29 -28.49 3.54
N ALA A 302 -28.41 -29.43 3.21
CA ALA A 302 -28.16 -29.83 1.82
C ALA A 302 -29.40 -30.46 1.17
N TYR A 303 -30.15 -31.27 1.90
CA TYR A 303 -31.33 -31.95 1.40
C TYR A 303 -32.42 -30.94 1.02
N TYR A 304 -32.73 -30.00 1.89
CA TYR A 304 -33.87 -29.08 1.70
C TYR A 304 -33.53 -27.81 0.95
N ILE A 305 -32.35 -27.21 1.22
CA ILE A 305 -32.04 -25.86 0.70
C ILE A 305 -31.32 -25.92 -0.64
N THR A 306 -30.35 -26.85 -0.79
CA THR A 306 -29.64 -27.02 -2.06
C THR A 306 -30.22 -28.16 -2.91
N ASN A 307 -31.40 -28.65 -2.55
CA ASN A 307 -32.09 -29.72 -3.25
C ASN A 307 -31.17 -30.90 -3.61
N LYS A 308 -30.40 -31.37 -2.59
CA LYS A 308 -29.43 -32.48 -2.73
C LYS A 308 -28.31 -32.20 -3.72
N SER A 309 -27.88 -30.95 -3.80
CA SER A 309 -26.85 -30.48 -4.73
C SER A 309 -27.28 -30.57 -6.19
N ASP A 310 -28.43 -29.98 -6.50
CA ASP A 310 -28.96 -29.95 -7.86
C ASP A 310 -28.03 -29.17 -8.83
N GLU A 311 -28.39 -29.19 -10.11
CA GLU A 311 -27.61 -28.54 -11.16
C GLU A 311 -27.50 -27.02 -10.98
N ALA A 312 -28.48 -26.36 -10.35
CA ALA A 312 -28.42 -24.92 -10.04
C ALA A 312 -27.35 -24.63 -9.00
N PHE A 313 -27.32 -25.41 -7.90
CA PHE A 313 -26.28 -25.34 -6.87
C PHE A 313 -24.89 -25.61 -7.46
N LYS A 314 -24.72 -26.67 -8.26
CA LYS A 314 -23.42 -26.99 -8.89
C LYS A 314 -22.92 -25.87 -9.77
N LYS A 315 -23.80 -25.30 -10.60
CA LYS A 315 -23.46 -24.18 -11.49
C LYS A 315 -23.06 -22.93 -10.70
N GLU A 316 -23.79 -22.61 -9.64
CA GLU A 316 -23.48 -21.49 -8.75
C GLU A 316 -22.09 -21.68 -8.12
N MET A 317 -21.82 -22.86 -7.57
CA MET A 317 -20.54 -23.18 -6.93
C MET A 317 -19.40 -23.19 -7.93
N THR A 318 -19.58 -23.68 -9.15
CA THR A 318 -18.59 -23.61 -10.22
C THR A 318 -18.25 -22.15 -10.55
N THR A 319 -19.23 -21.28 -10.58
CA THR A 319 -19.02 -19.85 -10.84
C THR A 319 -18.19 -19.19 -9.73
N ILE A 320 -18.45 -19.52 -8.47
CA ILE A 320 -17.78 -18.96 -7.30
C ILE A 320 -16.36 -19.55 -7.14
N ALA A 321 -16.24 -20.86 -7.24
CA ALA A 321 -14.99 -21.57 -7.02
C ALA A 321 -14.07 -21.59 -8.26
N GLY A 322 -14.55 -21.12 -9.42
CA GLY A 322 -13.80 -21.14 -10.67
C GLY A 322 -13.70 -22.51 -11.34
N GLU A 323 -14.03 -23.58 -10.61
CA GLU A 323 -14.02 -24.97 -11.07
C GLU A 323 -15.20 -25.75 -10.46
N GLU A 324 -15.53 -26.88 -11.08
CA GLU A 324 -16.57 -27.78 -10.58
C GLU A 324 -16.23 -28.30 -9.17
N TRP A 325 -17.20 -28.17 -8.28
CA TRP A 325 -17.12 -28.64 -6.89
C TRP A 325 -17.56 -30.10 -6.80
N ASP A 326 -16.59 -30.99 -6.64
CA ASP A 326 -16.85 -32.43 -6.58
C ASP A 326 -17.44 -32.84 -5.22
N VAL A 327 -18.76 -32.88 -5.14
CA VAL A 327 -19.48 -33.22 -3.91
C VAL A 327 -19.45 -34.73 -3.59
N THR A 328 -19.18 -35.58 -4.60
CA THR A 328 -19.21 -37.04 -4.47
C THR A 328 -17.92 -37.56 -3.85
N ASP A 329 -16.79 -37.26 -4.48
CA ASP A 329 -15.47 -37.70 -4.02
C ASP A 329 -14.87 -36.74 -2.96
N LYS A 330 -15.56 -35.63 -2.72
CA LYS A 330 -15.15 -34.57 -1.76
C LYS A 330 -13.77 -34.02 -2.04
N LEU A 331 -13.53 -33.72 -3.32
CA LEU A 331 -12.27 -33.16 -3.77
C LEU A 331 -12.43 -31.65 -4.00
N ALA A 332 -11.54 -30.86 -3.39
CA ALA A 332 -11.43 -29.43 -3.64
C ALA A 332 -9.97 -28.99 -3.53
N SER A 333 -9.64 -27.89 -4.20
CA SER A 333 -8.35 -27.21 -4.02
C SER A 333 -8.45 -26.13 -2.94
N ALA A 334 -7.30 -25.71 -2.40
CA ALA A 334 -7.27 -24.63 -1.42
C ALA A 334 -7.81 -23.31 -2.04
N LYS A 335 -7.56 -23.06 -3.33
CA LYS A 335 -8.09 -21.88 -4.01
C LYS A 335 -9.61 -21.92 -4.10
N MET A 336 -10.21 -23.04 -4.50
CA MET A 336 -11.65 -23.21 -4.51
C MET A 336 -12.28 -22.91 -3.14
N ALA A 337 -11.71 -23.48 -2.09
CA ALA A 337 -12.18 -23.26 -0.72
C ALA A 337 -12.05 -21.78 -0.30
N GLY A 338 -10.92 -21.15 -0.63
CA GLY A 338 -10.67 -19.74 -0.35
C GLY A 338 -11.66 -18.81 -1.06
N GLN A 339 -12.00 -19.07 -2.31
CA GLN A 339 -12.99 -18.30 -3.07
C GLN A 339 -14.40 -18.41 -2.48
N VAL A 340 -14.79 -19.61 -1.99
CA VAL A 340 -16.07 -19.79 -1.28
C VAL A 340 -16.06 -19.06 0.06
N ILE A 341 -14.95 -19.09 0.82
CA ILE A 341 -14.81 -18.33 2.09
C ILE A 341 -14.89 -16.83 1.82
N GLU A 342 -14.24 -16.32 0.77
CA GLU A 342 -14.34 -14.92 0.36
C GLU A 342 -15.79 -14.53 0.03
N SER A 343 -16.53 -15.41 -0.67
CA SER A 343 -17.93 -15.18 -0.98
C SER A 343 -18.81 -15.16 0.28
N ILE A 344 -18.56 -16.05 1.26
CA ILE A 344 -19.23 -16.01 2.56
C ILE A 344 -18.89 -14.73 3.33
N TYR A 345 -17.64 -14.29 3.28
CA TYR A 345 -17.23 -13.03 3.90
C TYR A 345 -17.96 -11.82 3.30
N ASN A 346 -18.07 -11.79 1.97
CA ASN A 346 -18.74 -10.70 1.25
C ASN A 346 -20.27 -10.71 1.45
N GLN A 347 -20.90 -11.88 1.58
CA GLN A 347 -22.32 -11.98 1.93
C GLN A 347 -22.62 -11.40 3.31
N ASN A 348 -21.64 -11.49 4.24
CA ASN A 348 -21.86 -11.23 5.66
C ASN A 348 -22.97 -12.12 6.24
N GLY A 349 -23.44 -11.84 7.46
CA GLY A 349 -24.60 -12.51 8.02
C GLY A 349 -24.27 -13.67 8.97
N PHE A 350 -25.30 -14.46 9.30
CA PHE A 350 -25.25 -15.41 10.40
C PHE A 350 -24.27 -16.58 10.18
N VAL A 351 -24.06 -16.97 8.91
CA VAL A 351 -23.07 -18.02 8.56
C VAL A 351 -21.65 -17.55 8.89
N LEU A 352 -21.29 -16.33 8.49
CA LEU A 352 -19.97 -15.76 8.78
C LEU A 352 -19.76 -15.63 10.30
N GLU A 353 -20.75 -15.11 11.02
CA GLU A 353 -20.71 -15.04 12.47
C GLU A 353 -20.52 -16.42 13.12
N SER A 354 -21.24 -17.43 12.63
CA SER A 354 -21.13 -18.80 13.16
C SER A 354 -19.76 -19.44 12.89
N LEU A 355 -19.19 -19.23 11.70
CA LEU A 355 -17.85 -19.74 11.35
C LEU A 355 -16.74 -19.06 12.15
N SER A 356 -16.92 -17.79 12.55
CA SER A 356 -15.95 -17.07 13.39
C SER A 356 -15.91 -17.54 14.86
N GLN A 357 -16.85 -18.39 15.28
CA GLN A 357 -17.03 -18.87 16.66
C GLN A 357 -16.93 -20.41 16.73
N THR A 358 -15.90 -20.98 16.08
CA THR A 358 -15.73 -22.46 16.06
C THR A 358 -15.56 -23.04 17.47
N SER A 359 -16.06 -24.28 17.66
CA SER A 359 -15.86 -25.05 18.89
C SER A 359 -14.48 -25.74 18.95
N PHE A 360 -13.65 -25.59 17.92
CA PHE A 360 -12.35 -26.25 17.80
C PHE A 360 -11.15 -25.34 18.11
N ASP A 361 -11.36 -24.20 18.73
CA ASP A 361 -10.29 -23.22 19.05
C ASP A 361 -9.12 -23.81 19.85
N ASN A 362 -9.37 -24.86 20.64
CA ASN A 362 -8.37 -25.53 21.45
C ASN A 362 -7.59 -26.62 20.68
N GLN A 363 -7.95 -26.89 19.43
CA GLN A 363 -7.32 -27.89 18.58
C GLN A 363 -6.42 -27.25 17.53
N ARG A 364 -5.69 -26.22 17.92
CA ARG A 364 -4.77 -25.53 17.01
C ARG A 364 -3.67 -26.49 16.55
N ILE A 365 -3.50 -26.52 15.24
CA ILE A 365 -2.38 -27.19 14.57
C ILE A 365 -1.11 -26.35 14.75
#